data_df7dd2ec72963697536fd533ec4a183a
#
_entry.id   df7dd2ec72963697536fd533ec4a183a
#
_cell.length_a   1.000
_cell.length_b   1.000
_cell.length_c   1.000
_cell.angle_alpha   90.00
_cell.angle_beta   90.00
_cell.angle_gamma   90.00
#
_symmetry.space_group_name_H-M   'P 1'
#
loop_
_entity.id
_entity.type
_entity.pdbx_description
1 polymer ?
#
loop_
_entity_poly.entity_id
_entity_poly.type
_entity_poly.pdbx_seq_one_letter_code
_entity_poly.pdbx_strand_id
1 'polypeptide(L)'
;MTKNKKKILVVDDAQFTRNMLKKIINKTEIAEVIAEASNGVEAVSLYQEYKPDMVTMDLVMPEQGGIETTEKILSIDPDAIIVIVSALGQEALVLEAAKKGAKDFIQKPFKADQIEDVLERVAGK
;
A
#
# COMPACT_ATOMS: atom_id res chain seq x y z
N MET A 1 20.00 -3.31 -20.21
CA MET A 1 19.92 -2.29 -19.18
C MET A 1 18.76 -2.56 -18.24
N THR A 2 19.04 -2.67 -16.96
CA THR A 2 18.01 -2.94 -15.96
C THR A 2 17.38 -1.64 -15.49
N LYS A 3 16.05 -1.61 -15.47
CA LYS A 3 15.34 -0.49 -14.88
C LYS A 3 15.28 -0.66 -13.36
N ASN A 4 15.41 0.42 -12.64
CA ASN A 4 15.18 0.41 -11.21
C ASN A 4 13.68 0.34 -10.97
N LYS A 5 13.23 -0.78 -10.42
CA LYS A 5 11.83 -0.95 -10.07
C LYS A 5 11.51 -0.24 -8.77
N LYS A 6 10.31 0.31 -8.68
CA LYS A 6 9.81 0.88 -7.43
C LYS A 6 9.56 -0.25 -6.44
N LYS A 7 9.95 -0.03 -5.20
CA LYS A 7 9.85 -1.03 -4.14
C LYS A 7 8.56 -0.83 -3.36
N ILE A 8 7.77 -1.88 -3.26
CA ILE A 8 6.43 -1.79 -2.67
C ILE A 8 6.34 -2.65 -1.41
N LEU A 9 5.79 -2.07 -0.35
CA LEU A 9 5.41 -2.80 0.85
C LEU A 9 3.91 -3.03 0.79
N VAL A 10 3.47 -4.29 0.91
CA VAL A 10 2.05 -4.66 0.88
C VAL A 10 1.59 -4.95 2.29
N VAL A 11 0.57 -4.23 2.77
CA VAL A 11 0.03 -4.36 4.13
C VAL A 11 -1.43 -4.78 4.06
N ASP A 12 -1.74 -6.00 4.47
CA ASP A 12 -3.09 -6.54 4.48
C ASP A 12 -3.07 -7.77 5.40
N ASP A 13 -4.10 -7.94 6.23
CA ASP A 13 -4.13 -9.09 7.13
C ASP A 13 -4.49 -10.39 6.42
N ALA A 14 -5.04 -10.32 5.20
CA ALA A 14 -5.40 -11.50 4.42
C ALA A 14 -4.27 -11.90 3.48
N GLN A 15 -3.69 -13.07 3.74
CA GLN A 15 -2.59 -13.56 2.89
C GLN A 15 -3.02 -13.70 1.44
N PHE A 16 -4.27 -14.11 1.21
CA PHE A 16 -4.79 -14.23 -0.15
C PHE A 16 -4.70 -12.91 -0.91
N THR A 17 -5.09 -11.81 -0.27
CA THR A 17 -5.02 -10.48 -0.88
C THR A 17 -3.58 -10.06 -1.12
N ARG A 18 -2.69 -10.31 -0.15
CA ARG A 18 -1.27 -9.99 -0.34
C ARG A 18 -0.70 -10.75 -1.53
N ASN A 19 -1.05 -12.04 -1.66
CA ASN A 19 -0.56 -12.85 -2.78
C ASN A 19 -1.07 -12.33 -4.12
N MET A 20 -2.33 -11.90 -4.17
CA MET A 20 -2.90 -11.33 -5.39
C MET A 20 -2.19 -10.04 -5.80
N LEU A 21 -2.01 -9.14 -4.85
CA LEU A 21 -1.31 -7.87 -5.11
C LEU A 21 0.13 -8.12 -5.54
N LYS A 22 0.80 -9.01 -4.84
CA LYS A 22 2.19 -9.35 -5.15
C LYS A 22 2.31 -9.89 -6.57
N LYS A 23 1.41 -10.78 -6.96
CA LYS A 23 1.43 -11.37 -8.30
C LYS A 23 1.21 -10.30 -9.37
N ILE A 24 0.25 -9.40 -9.16
CA ILE A 24 -0.04 -8.33 -10.12
C ILE A 24 1.14 -7.37 -10.21
N ILE A 25 1.62 -6.90 -9.06
CA ILE A 25 2.69 -5.90 -9.01
C ILE A 25 3.98 -6.45 -9.62
N ASN A 26 4.33 -7.69 -9.26
CA ASN A 26 5.58 -8.28 -9.73
C ASN A 26 5.57 -8.59 -11.23
N LYS A 27 4.40 -8.65 -11.85
CA LYS A 27 4.30 -8.82 -13.29
C LYS A 27 4.57 -7.53 -14.05
N THR A 28 4.45 -6.37 -13.40
CA THR A 28 4.75 -5.11 -14.06
C THR A 28 6.27 -4.96 -14.16
N GLU A 29 6.71 -4.10 -15.08
CA GLU A 29 8.14 -3.84 -15.22
C GLU A 29 8.56 -2.64 -14.39
N ILE A 30 7.62 -1.98 -13.70
CA ILE A 30 7.90 -0.73 -13.00
C ILE A 30 7.97 -0.87 -11.48
N ALA A 31 7.51 -1.99 -10.93
CA ALA A 31 7.45 -2.17 -9.47
C ALA A 31 7.62 -3.62 -9.06
N GLU A 32 8.05 -3.82 -7.81
CA GLU A 32 8.17 -5.15 -7.22
C GLU A 32 7.83 -5.08 -5.74
N VAL A 33 7.25 -6.14 -5.20
CA VAL A 33 6.94 -6.22 -3.77
C VAL A 33 8.17 -6.73 -3.04
N ILE A 34 8.67 -5.94 -2.10
CA ILE A 34 9.88 -6.28 -1.34
C ILE A 34 9.59 -6.76 0.07
N ALA A 35 8.39 -6.52 0.58
CA ALA A 35 8.02 -6.93 1.93
C ALA A 35 6.51 -6.97 2.06
N GLU A 36 6.03 -7.77 3.01
CA GLU A 36 4.61 -7.91 3.32
C GLU A 36 4.42 -7.78 4.83
N ALA A 37 3.32 -7.12 5.22
CA ALA A 37 2.94 -7.01 6.62
C ALA A 37 1.48 -7.45 6.78
N SER A 38 1.18 -8.11 7.89
CA SER A 38 -0.17 -8.59 8.17
C SER A 38 -0.92 -7.70 9.16
N ASN A 39 -0.26 -6.68 9.69
CA ASN A 39 -0.87 -5.71 10.61
C ASN A 39 -0.08 -4.41 10.58
N GLY A 40 -0.65 -3.38 11.23
CA GLY A 40 -0.04 -2.06 11.19
C GLY A 40 1.26 -1.93 11.97
N VAL A 41 1.39 -2.66 13.07
CA VAL A 41 2.62 -2.61 13.87
C VAL A 41 3.79 -3.15 13.05
N GLU A 42 3.58 -4.30 12.40
CA GLU A 42 4.58 -4.90 11.53
C GLU A 42 4.91 -3.98 10.35
N ALA A 43 3.88 -3.32 9.81
CA ALA A 43 4.05 -2.42 8.67
C ALA A 43 4.99 -1.25 8.99
N VAL A 44 4.84 -0.64 10.17
CA VAL A 44 5.72 0.47 10.57
C VAL A 44 7.16 -0.01 10.67
N SER A 45 7.37 -1.17 11.30
CA SER A 45 8.70 -1.75 11.45
C SER A 45 9.35 -2.03 10.10
N LEU A 46 8.60 -2.64 9.19
CA LEU A 46 9.12 -2.97 7.85
C LEU A 46 9.35 -1.72 7.01
N TYR A 47 8.52 -0.70 7.19
CA TYR A 47 8.74 0.57 6.47
C TYR A 47 10.08 1.17 6.88
N GLN A 48 10.39 1.18 8.16
CA GLN A 48 11.65 1.72 8.66
C GLN A 48 12.85 0.91 8.17
N GLU A 49 12.68 -0.41 8.09
CA GLU A 49 13.77 -1.31 7.69
C GLU A 49 14.04 -1.22 6.19
N TYR A 50 13.00 -1.28 5.36
CA TYR A 50 13.16 -1.39 3.91
C TYR A 50 13.02 -0.08 3.15
N LYS A 51 12.39 0.92 3.74
CA LYS A 51 12.16 2.24 3.12
C LYS A 51 11.62 2.10 1.70
N PRO A 52 10.43 1.47 1.56
CA PRO A 52 9.85 1.25 0.23
C PRO A 52 9.47 2.57 -0.43
N ASP A 53 9.29 2.52 -1.74
CA ASP A 53 8.86 3.69 -2.50
C ASP A 53 7.35 3.91 -2.39
N MET A 54 6.58 2.86 -2.09
CA MET A 54 5.12 2.96 -1.97
C MET A 54 4.62 1.85 -1.05
N VAL A 55 3.51 2.14 -0.35
CA VAL A 55 2.86 1.18 0.53
C VAL A 55 1.41 1.00 0.07
N THR A 56 0.95 -0.25 -0.08
CA THR A 56 -0.47 -0.52 -0.21
C THR A 56 -0.99 -0.87 1.18
N MET A 57 -2.04 -0.20 1.63
CA MET A 57 -2.49 -0.25 3.03
C MET A 57 -3.96 -0.63 3.12
N ASP A 58 -4.24 -1.78 3.73
CA ASP A 58 -5.60 -2.17 4.08
C ASP A 58 -6.07 -1.32 5.28
N LEU A 59 -7.35 -0.99 5.32
CA LEU A 59 -7.88 -0.12 6.36
C LEU A 59 -8.23 -0.85 7.65
N VAL A 60 -8.72 -2.08 7.55
CA VAL A 60 -9.18 -2.82 8.73
C VAL A 60 -8.26 -4.02 8.96
N MET A 61 -7.49 -3.96 10.03
CA MET A 61 -6.53 -4.99 10.37
C MET A 61 -6.49 -5.17 11.89
N PRO A 62 -6.09 -6.35 12.38
CA PRO A 62 -5.94 -6.55 13.82
C PRO A 62 -4.80 -5.68 14.38
N GLU A 63 -4.87 -5.41 15.66
CA GLU A 63 -3.90 -4.66 16.46
C GLU A 63 -3.86 -3.19 16.09
N GLN A 64 -3.49 -2.84 14.87
CA GLN A 64 -3.39 -1.44 14.45
C GLN A 64 -3.94 -1.30 13.04
N GLY A 65 -4.99 -0.51 12.89
CA GLY A 65 -5.67 -0.31 11.62
C GLY A 65 -4.88 0.56 10.65
N GLY A 66 -5.39 0.63 9.41
CA GLY A 66 -4.68 1.30 8.32
C GLY A 66 -4.56 2.80 8.49
N ILE A 67 -5.56 3.46 9.07
CA ILE A 67 -5.51 4.92 9.26
C ILE A 67 -4.44 5.27 10.28
N GLU A 68 -4.43 4.60 11.43
CA GLU A 68 -3.40 4.82 12.45
C GLU A 68 -2.01 4.52 11.90
N THR A 69 -1.88 3.44 11.13
CA THR A 69 -0.60 3.05 10.53
C THR A 69 -0.13 4.11 9.54
N THR A 70 -1.06 4.63 8.72
CA THR A 70 -0.76 5.70 7.77
C THR A 70 -0.21 6.92 8.50
N GLU A 71 -0.87 7.32 9.60
CA GLU A 71 -0.39 8.45 10.38
C GLU A 71 1.01 8.23 10.93
N LYS A 72 1.27 7.02 11.43
CA LYS A 72 2.59 6.70 12.00
C LYS A 72 3.68 6.72 10.94
N ILE A 73 3.40 6.13 9.78
CA ILE A 73 4.39 6.12 8.69
C ILE A 73 4.66 7.54 8.21
N LEU A 74 3.62 8.36 8.06
CA LEU A 74 3.80 9.74 7.60
C LEU A 74 4.49 10.62 8.64
N SER A 75 4.41 10.28 9.93
CA SER A 75 5.16 10.99 10.95
C SER A 75 6.65 10.66 10.89
N ILE A 76 7.00 9.46 10.41
CA ILE A 76 8.38 9.04 10.23
C ILE A 76 8.93 9.60 8.92
N ASP A 77 8.13 9.55 7.86
CA ASP A 77 8.52 9.99 6.53
C ASP A 77 7.35 10.75 5.90
N PRO A 78 7.36 12.08 5.96
CA PRO A 78 6.27 12.89 5.40
C PRO A 78 6.08 12.72 3.90
N ASP A 79 7.09 12.21 3.20
CA ASP A 79 7.00 11.98 1.75
C ASP A 79 6.55 10.57 1.39
N ALA A 80 6.19 9.74 2.38
CA ALA A 80 5.75 8.39 2.13
C ALA A 80 4.50 8.38 1.22
N ILE A 81 4.48 7.44 0.29
CA ILE A 81 3.36 7.27 -0.62
C ILE A 81 2.53 6.09 -0.13
N ILE A 82 1.34 6.39 0.38
CA ILE A 82 0.42 5.39 0.91
C ILE A 82 -0.78 5.29 -0.03
N VAL A 83 -1.04 4.11 -0.54
CA VAL A 83 -2.21 3.81 -1.37
C VAL A 83 -3.13 2.90 -0.57
N ILE A 84 -4.34 3.38 -0.30
CA ILE A 84 -5.31 2.63 0.51
C ILE A 84 -5.98 1.56 -0.37
N VAL A 85 -6.10 0.36 0.18
CA VAL A 85 -6.86 -0.73 -0.46
C VAL A 85 -8.09 -0.98 0.42
N SER A 86 -9.27 -0.63 -0.08
CA SER A 86 -10.49 -0.62 0.72
C SER A 86 -11.54 -1.57 0.17
N ALA A 87 -12.43 -2.02 1.06
CA ALA A 87 -13.60 -2.81 0.67
C ALA A 87 -14.78 -1.88 0.40
N LEU A 88 -15.79 -2.42 -0.27
CA LEU A 88 -17.05 -1.71 -0.47
C LEU A 88 -17.65 -1.38 0.89
N GLY A 89 -18.19 -0.18 1.04
CA GLY A 89 -18.78 0.26 2.31
C GLY A 89 -17.81 0.97 3.23
N GLN A 90 -16.55 1.14 2.82
CA GLN A 90 -15.54 1.79 3.65
C GLN A 90 -15.24 3.23 3.20
N GLU A 91 -16.19 3.87 2.50
CA GLU A 91 -15.95 5.19 1.91
C GLU A 91 -15.58 6.25 2.95
N ALA A 92 -16.21 6.21 4.13
CA ALA A 92 -15.90 7.17 5.18
C ALA A 92 -14.45 6.99 5.67
N LEU A 93 -13.99 5.75 5.78
CA LEU A 93 -12.61 5.47 6.19
C LEU A 93 -11.61 5.89 5.12
N VAL A 94 -11.97 5.71 3.84
CA VAL A 94 -11.12 6.16 2.73
C VAL A 94 -10.95 7.67 2.79
N LEU A 95 -12.04 8.40 3.01
CA LEU A 95 -11.99 9.85 3.11
C LEU A 95 -11.11 10.29 4.28
N GLU A 96 -11.23 9.60 5.42
CA GLU A 96 -10.41 9.90 6.59
C GLU A 96 -8.93 9.66 6.29
N ALA A 97 -8.61 8.54 5.63
CA ALA A 97 -7.24 8.22 5.25
C ALA A 97 -6.67 9.27 4.30
N ALA A 98 -7.49 9.76 3.36
CA ALA A 98 -7.06 10.81 2.44
C ALA A 98 -6.72 12.09 3.20
N LYS A 99 -7.52 12.44 4.19
CA LYS A 99 -7.27 13.62 5.04
C LYS A 99 -5.97 13.47 5.84
N LYS A 100 -5.60 12.24 6.16
CA LYS A 100 -4.35 11.97 6.90
C LYS A 100 -3.13 11.92 5.99
N GLY A 101 -3.33 11.98 4.66
CA GLY A 101 -2.23 12.07 3.73
C GLY A 101 -2.05 10.92 2.76
N ALA A 102 -2.97 9.96 2.73
CA ALA A 102 -2.92 8.91 1.71
C ALA A 102 -3.02 9.53 0.32
N LYS A 103 -2.29 8.99 -0.64
CA LYS A 103 -2.16 9.59 -1.97
C LYS A 103 -3.17 9.08 -2.97
N ASP A 104 -3.64 7.84 -2.81
CA ASP A 104 -4.55 7.23 -3.76
C ASP A 104 -5.26 6.07 -3.09
N PHE A 105 -6.18 5.46 -3.78
CA PHE A 105 -6.89 4.31 -3.23
C PHE A 105 -7.28 3.32 -4.32
N ILE A 106 -7.48 2.08 -3.92
CA ILE A 106 -7.91 0.97 -4.78
C ILE A 106 -9.05 0.28 -4.05
N GLN A 107 -10.15 0.01 -4.76
CA GLN A 107 -11.30 -0.66 -4.15
C GLN A 107 -11.30 -2.15 -4.47
N LYS A 108 -11.57 -2.97 -3.47
CA LYS A 108 -11.74 -4.42 -3.65
C LYS A 108 -13.15 -4.70 -4.15
N PRO A 109 -13.36 -5.68 -5.02
CA PRO A 109 -12.34 -6.48 -5.69
C PRO A 109 -11.64 -5.66 -6.78
N PHE A 110 -10.34 -5.80 -6.89
CA PHE A 110 -9.57 -5.03 -7.86
C PHE A 110 -9.14 -5.91 -9.03
N LYS A 111 -8.87 -5.25 -10.15
CA LYS A 111 -8.34 -5.90 -11.35
C LYS A 111 -6.91 -5.44 -11.57
N ALA A 112 -6.16 -6.23 -12.37
CA ALA A 112 -4.76 -5.93 -12.63
C ALA A 112 -4.57 -4.54 -13.22
N ASP A 113 -5.44 -4.12 -14.15
CA ASP A 113 -5.30 -2.81 -14.79
C ASP A 113 -5.48 -1.66 -13.80
N GLN A 114 -6.31 -1.84 -12.79
CA GLN A 114 -6.51 -0.82 -11.75
C GLN A 114 -5.23 -0.64 -10.92
N ILE A 115 -4.57 -1.74 -10.59
CA ILE A 115 -3.30 -1.70 -9.87
C ILE A 115 -2.23 -1.05 -10.72
N GLU A 116 -2.16 -1.41 -12.00
CA GLU A 116 -1.18 -0.85 -12.92
C GLU A 116 -1.38 0.66 -13.08
N ASP A 117 -2.63 1.12 -13.17
CA ASP A 117 -2.93 2.54 -13.29
C ASP A 117 -2.43 3.32 -12.07
N VAL A 118 -2.67 2.78 -10.88
CA VAL A 118 -2.23 3.44 -9.65
C VAL A 118 -0.70 3.47 -9.59
N LEU A 119 -0.04 2.37 -9.94
CA LEU A 119 1.42 2.31 -9.95
C LEU A 119 2.00 3.38 -10.89
N GLU A 120 1.43 3.53 -12.08
CA GLU A 120 1.89 4.55 -13.01
C GLU A 120 1.62 5.96 -12.49
N ARG A 121 0.46 6.15 -11.87
CA ARG A 121 0.04 7.48 -11.40
C ARG A 121 0.88 7.99 -10.23
N VAL A 122 1.22 7.12 -9.28
CA VAL A 122 1.87 7.55 -8.04
C VAL A 122 3.31 7.05 -7.89
N ALA A 123 3.69 5.95 -8.53
CA ALA A 123 5.04 5.39 -8.38
C ALA A 123 5.83 5.40 -9.68
N GLY A 124 5.17 5.58 -10.81
CA GLY A 124 5.84 5.59 -12.11
C GLY A 124 6.51 6.90 -12.48
N LYS A 125 6.35 7.90 -11.63
CA LYS A 125 6.91 9.24 -11.92
C LYS A 125 8.28 9.44 -11.33
#